data_5a530d9406a09fa1f2443e1dde134b75
#
_entry.id   5a530d9406a09fa1f2443e1dde134b75
#
_cell.length_a   1.000
_cell.length_b   1.000
_cell.length_c   1.000
_cell.angle_alpha   90.00
_cell.angle_beta   90.00
_cell.angle_gamma   90.00
#
_symmetry.space_group_name_H-M   'P 1'
#
loop_
_entity.id
_entity.type
_entity.pdbx_description
1 polymer ?
#
loop_
_entity_poly.entity_id
_entity_poly.type
_entity_poly.pdbx_seq_one_letter_code
_entity_poly.pdbx_strand_id
1 'polypeptide(L)'
;MRTELVTIPTDTLPLDGALHWPEGKAPVGAVLLFHGNTMNFYTGAPRFLPPALTELGYVCLAFNRRGHDILSIRDSRAAEGAAFQLTHEAIADNRIAAAWLATRGFPHPVVIGHSNGGMLAVQHVVDHPGTPALALLSAHRGGKESVPLSCKEGLFAADRLEEMTAQAHALVRAGRGKELMLMPGWWYVISAESFVDRVTTMPDVMSLAPRIKCPVLYIRGDKEPPANYPAEEFRDHAGGRCDVEIIANCDHFYRGRESAVAEVVRGWLARTLTPAS
;
A
#
# COMPACT_ATOMS: atom_id res chain seq x y z
N MET A 1 6.24 1.22 -23.44
CA MET A 1 6.68 0.80 -22.07
C MET A 1 7.34 -0.57 -22.17
N ARG A 2 8.61 -0.69 -21.77
CA ARG A 2 9.32 -1.97 -21.62
C ARG A 2 9.17 -2.44 -20.18
N THR A 3 8.93 -3.73 -19.96
CA THR A 3 8.78 -4.33 -18.63
C THR A 3 9.80 -5.43 -18.40
N GLU A 4 10.45 -5.41 -17.26
CA GLU A 4 11.37 -6.43 -16.79
C GLU A 4 10.81 -7.07 -15.53
N LEU A 5 10.73 -8.40 -15.46
CA LEU A 5 10.50 -9.08 -14.19
C LEU A 5 11.79 -9.02 -13.38
N VAL A 6 11.66 -8.67 -12.12
CA VAL A 6 12.80 -8.47 -11.21
C VAL A 6 12.62 -9.24 -9.92
N THR A 7 13.74 -9.62 -9.33
CA THR A 7 13.80 -10.22 -8.00
C THR A 7 14.68 -9.33 -7.14
N ILE A 8 14.12 -8.84 -6.03
CA ILE A 8 14.79 -7.94 -5.08
C ILE A 8 15.29 -8.79 -3.92
N PRO A 9 16.62 -8.86 -3.69
CA PRO A 9 17.17 -9.64 -2.59
C PRO A 9 16.73 -9.12 -1.23
N THR A 10 16.45 -10.01 -0.30
CA THR A 10 16.25 -9.73 1.12
C THR A 10 17.12 -10.67 1.96
N ASP A 11 17.03 -10.54 3.26
CA ASP A 11 17.66 -11.43 4.23
C ASP A 11 16.92 -12.79 4.39
N THR A 12 15.70 -12.87 3.85
CA THR A 12 14.86 -14.07 3.92
C THR A 12 14.39 -14.49 2.52
N LEU A 13 13.12 -14.29 2.18
CA LEU A 13 12.57 -14.59 0.86
C LEU A 13 12.66 -13.33 -0.03
N PRO A 14 13.23 -13.44 -1.24
CA PRO A 14 13.33 -12.28 -2.12
C PRO A 14 11.94 -11.82 -2.59
N LEU A 15 11.83 -10.52 -2.89
CA LEU A 15 10.59 -9.92 -3.38
C LEU A 15 10.58 -9.92 -4.89
N ASP A 16 9.53 -10.49 -5.49
CA ASP A 16 9.33 -10.46 -6.94
C ASP A 16 8.57 -9.22 -7.36
N GLY A 17 8.86 -8.72 -8.56
CA GLY A 17 8.21 -7.51 -9.06
C GLY A 17 8.39 -7.31 -10.55
N ALA A 18 7.88 -6.19 -11.03
CA ALA A 18 8.04 -5.69 -12.39
C ALA A 18 8.60 -4.27 -12.37
N LEU A 19 9.66 -4.07 -13.12
CA LEU A 19 10.27 -2.77 -13.38
C LEU A 19 9.87 -2.31 -14.78
N HIS A 20 9.09 -1.24 -14.84
CA HIS A 20 8.57 -0.68 -16.08
C HIS A 20 9.39 0.55 -16.47
N TRP A 21 9.86 0.58 -17.71
CA TRP A 21 10.70 1.64 -18.26
C TRP A 21 9.95 2.47 -19.29
N PRO A 22 10.15 3.80 -19.34
CA PRO A 22 9.73 4.61 -20.47
C PRO A 22 10.50 4.20 -21.73
N GLU A 23 9.85 4.24 -22.88
CA GLU A 23 10.50 4.02 -24.18
C GLU A 23 10.77 5.34 -24.89
N GLY A 24 11.87 5.39 -25.62
CA GLY A 24 12.23 6.52 -26.49
C GLY A 24 12.68 7.79 -25.76
N LYS A 25 12.83 7.75 -24.43
CA LYS A 25 13.31 8.90 -23.64
C LYS A 25 14.05 8.46 -22.38
N ALA A 26 14.96 9.33 -21.91
CA ALA A 26 15.62 9.12 -20.63
C ALA A 26 14.62 9.24 -19.48
N PRO A 27 14.75 8.42 -18.42
CA PRO A 27 13.92 8.55 -17.25
C PRO A 27 14.07 9.92 -16.54
N VAL A 28 12.95 10.51 -16.13
CA VAL A 28 12.93 11.74 -15.33
C VAL A 28 12.95 11.49 -13.83
N GLY A 29 12.73 10.26 -13.41
CA GLY A 29 12.67 9.82 -12.02
C GLY A 29 12.05 8.44 -11.91
N ALA A 30 11.71 8.02 -10.70
CA ALA A 30 11.04 6.75 -10.47
C ALA A 30 9.79 6.88 -9.61
N VAL A 31 8.91 5.89 -9.73
CA VAL A 31 7.73 5.68 -8.89
C VAL A 31 7.83 4.31 -8.23
N LEU A 32 7.59 4.26 -6.94
CA LEU A 32 7.50 3.05 -6.14
C LEU A 32 6.03 2.78 -5.80
N LEU A 33 5.52 1.62 -6.20
CA LEU A 33 4.10 1.26 -6.11
C LEU A 33 3.85 0.22 -5.01
N PHE A 34 3.04 0.56 -4.01
CA PHE A 34 2.68 -0.33 -2.89
C PHE A 34 1.26 -0.89 -3.10
N HIS A 35 1.15 -2.20 -3.24
CA HIS A 35 -0.13 -2.89 -3.40
C HIS A 35 -0.96 -2.93 -2.12
N GLY A 36 -2.28 -3.13 -2.24
CA GLY A 36 -3.22 -3.29 -1.13
C GLY A 36 -3.08 -4.64 -0.39
N ASN A 37 -3.86 -4.81 0.66
CA ASN A 37 -3.92 -6.08 1.38
C ASN A 37 -4.41 -7.20 0.45
N THR A 38 -3.85 -8.40 0.55
CA THR A 38 -4.16 -9.58 -0.30
C THR A 38 -3.99 -9.35 -1.80
N MET A 39 -3.39 -8.24 -2.22
CA MET A 39 -3.07 -7.92 -3.61
C MET A 39 -1.62 -8.28 -3.94
N ASN A 40 -1.20 -7.99 -5.16
CA ASN A 40 0.13 -8.27 -5.68
C ASN A 40 0.55 -7.20 -6.71
N PHE A 41 1.76 -7.32 -7.27
CA PHE A 41 2.32 -6.32 -8.20
C PHE A 41 1.65 -6.28 -9.57
N TYR A 42 0.86 -7.28 -9.95
CA TYR A 42 0.21 -7.38 -11.26
C TYR A 42 -1.31 -7.20 -11.22
N THR A 43 -1.87 -6.70 -10.08
CA THR A 43 -3.29 -6.40 -9.92
C THR A 43 -3.50 -4.96 -9.42
N GLY A 44 -4.68 -4.40 -9.68
CA GLY A 44 -5.07 -3.07 -9.22
C GLY A 44 -4.12 -1.95 -9.67
N ALA A 45 -3.87 -0.98 -8.80
CA ALA A 45 -3.05 0.18 -9.11
C ALA A 45 -1.64 -0.14 -9.61
N PRO A 46 -0.90 -1.12 -9.05
CA PRO A 46 0.39 -1.53 -9.60
C PRO A 46 0.35 -1.99 -11.06
N ARG A 47 -0.80 -2.46 -11.54
CA ARG A 47 -0.99 -2.89 -12.94
C ARG A 47 -1.43 -1.77 -13.86
N PHE A 48 -2.39 -0.92 -13.44
CA PHE A 48 -3.00 0.03 -14.37
C PHE A 48 -2.29 1.40 -14.42
N LEU A 49 -1.49 1.77 -13.40
CA LEU A 49 -0.78 3.04 -13.37
C LEU A 49 0.49 3.11 -14.23
N PRO A 50 1.35 2.07 -14.29
CA PRO A 50 2.63 2.16 -15.00
C PRO A 50 2.56 2.65 -16.45
N PRO A 51 1.56 2.28 -17.28
CA PRO A 51 1.44 2.82 -18.62
C PRO A 51 1.42 4.36 -18.66
N ALA A 52 0.53 4.98 -17.88
CA ALA A 52 0.40 6.44 -17.82
C ALA A 52 1.62 7.13 -17.20
N LEU A 53 2.26 6.50 -16.22
CA LEU A 53 3.44 7.05 -15.54
C LEU A 53 4.70 6.95 -16.39
N THR A 54 4.85 5.88 -17.15
CA THR A 54 5.98 5.74 -18.09
C THR A 54 5.87 6.69 -19.29
N GLU A 55 4.65 7.08 -19.70
CA GLU A 55 4.43 8.16 -20.67
C GLU A 55 4.95 9.51 -20.16
N LEU A 56 4.86 9.78 -18.85
CA LEU A 56 5.51 10.96 -18.24
C LEU A 56 7.04 10.83 -18.15
N GLY A 57 7.59 9.65 -18.36
CA GLY A 57 9.03 9.38 -18.28
C GLY A 57 9.49 8.76 -16.96
N TYR A 58 8.60 8.35 -16.08
CA TYR A 58 9.01 7.67 -14.85
C TYR A 58 9.32 6.20 -15.08
N VAL A 59 10.34 5.70 -14.40
CA VAL A 59 10.51 4.27 -14.15
C VAL A 59 9.56 3.87 -13.04
N CYS A 60 8.82 2.76 -13.17
CA CYS A 60 7.89 2.31 -12.16
C CYS A 60 8.31 0.95 -11.61
N LEU A 61 8.49 0.84 -10.30
CA LEU A 61 8.67 -0.44 -9.62
C LEU A 61 7.36 -0.84 -8.93
N ALA A 62 6.75 -1.91 -9.42
CA ALA A 62 5.68 -2.62 -8.74
C ALA A 62 6.25 -3.94 -8.20
N PHE A 63 6.05 -4.26 -6.94
CA PHE A 63 6.66 -5.43 -6.31
C PHE A 63 5.71 -6.07 -5.28
N ASN A 64 5.92 -7.35 -5.02
CA ASN A 64 5.27 -8.08 -3.96
C ASN A 64 6.02 -7.87 -2.64
N ARG A 65 5.33 -7.37 -1.61
CA ARG A 65 5.78 -7.59 -0.25
C ARG A 65 5.60 -9.08 0.12
N ARG A 66 6.28 -9.56 1.16
CA ARG A 66 6.01 -10.91 1.72
C ARG A 66 4.53 -11.15 2.01
N GLY A 67 3.78 -10.08 2.36
CA GLY A 67 2.34 -10.10 2.58
C GLY A 67 1.48 -9.92 1.34
N HIS A 68 1.90 -10.43 0.17
CA HIS A 68 1.09 -10.42 -1.05
C HIS A 68 0.14 -11.61 -1.13
N ASP A 69 -0.94 -11.52 -1.91
CA ASP A 69 -2.00 -12.54 -1.98
C ASP A 69 -2.52 -12.96 -0.58
N ILE A 70 -3.38 -13.94 -0.47
CA ILE A 70 -3.81 -14.48 0.83
C ILE A 70 -2.74 -15.42 1.38
N LEU A 71 -2.40 -16.42 0.59
CA LEU A 71 -1.35 -17.40 0.83
C LEU A 71 -0.55 -17.57 -0.44
N SER A 72 0.76 -17.61 -0.32
CA SER A 72 1.67 -17.84 -1.41
C SER A 72 2.78 -18.81 -0.98
N ILE A 73 3.28 -19.56 -1.92
CA ILE A 73 4.56 -20.26 -1.85
C ILE A 73 5.33 -19.85 -3.08
N ARG A 74 6.60 -19.54 -2.93
CA ARG A 74 7.45 -19.28 -4.07
C ARG A 74 7.97 -20.63 -4.63
N ASP A 75 9.25 -20.82 -4.68
CA ASP A 75 9.93 -22.08 -5.06
C ASP A 75 10.37 -22.88 -3.82
N SER A 76 9.66 -22.74 -2.73
CA SER A 76 9.92 -23.39 -1.45
C SER A 76 8.62 -23.94 -0.83
N ARG A 77 8.75 -24.62 0.32
CA ARG A 77 7.60 -25.08 1.12
C ARG A 77 7.24 -24.11 2.25
N ALA A 78 7.95 -22.98 2.35
CA ALA A 78 7.61 -21.93 3.30
C ALA A 78 6.40 -21.14 2.77
N ALA A 79 5.35 -21.04 3.56
CA ALA A 79 4.19 -20.24 3.23
C ALA A 79 4.44 -18.78 3.60
N GLU A 80 4.04 -17.87 2.72
CA GLU A 80 4.01 -16.42 2.89
C GLU A 80 2.64 -15.89 2.46
N GLY A 81 2.45 -14.58 2.48
CA GLY A 81 1.21 -13.93 2.08
C GLY A 81 0.61 -13.09 3.19
N ALA A 82 -0.51 -12.42 2.88
CA ALA A 82 -1.22 -11.55 3.83
C ALA A 82 -1.67 -12.26 5.10
N ALA A 83 -1.86 -13.58 5.04
CA ALA A 83 -2.20 -14.41 6.19
C ALA A 83 -1.08 -14.47 7.25
N PHE A 84 0.17 -14.22 6.85
CA PHE A 84 1.33 -14.26 7.75
C PHE A 84 2.02 -12.89 7.88
N GLN A 85 1.49 -11.85 7.23
CA GLN A 85 2.13 -10.54 7.22
C GLN A 85 2.19 -9.93 8.62
N LEU A 86 3.37 -9.46 9.01
CA LEU A 86 3.59 -8.60 10.17
C LEU A 86 3.90 -7.17 9.68
N THR A 87 3.44 -6.19 10.44
CA THR A 87 3.56 -4.76 10.08
C THR A 87 5.02 -4.34 9.88
N HIS A 88 5.92 -4.76 10.79
CA HIS A 88 7.34 -4.42 10.70
C HIS A 88 8.02 -5.04 9.48
N GLU A 89 7.62 -6.24 9.05
CA GLU A 89 8.12 -6.89 7.84
C GLU A 89 7.64 -6.14 6.58
N ALA A 90 6.37 -5.75 6.53
CA ALA A 90 5.83 -4.97 5.43
C ALA A 90 6.55 -3.61 5.28
N ILE A 91 6.87 -2.94 6.39
CA ILE A 91 7.67 -1.71 6.40
C ILE A 91 9.09 -1.99 5.91
N ALA A 92 9.72 -3.08 6.36
CA ALA A 92 11.06 -3.49 5.92
C ALA A 92 11.10 -3.79 4.42
N ASP A 93 10.10 -4.50 3.88
CA ASP A 93 10.00 -4.82 2.45
C ASP A 93 9.93 -3.55 1.59
N ASN A 94 9.12 -2.58 2.00
CA ASN A 94 9.03 -1.29 1.32
C ASN A 94 10.38 -0.54 1.32
N ARG A 95 11.11 -0.56 2.44
CA ARG A 95 12.44 0.05 2.56
C ARG A 95 13.47 -0.67 1.68
N ILE A 96 13.44 -2.00 1.66
CA ILE A 96 14.33 -2.82 0.80
C ILE A 96 14.09 -2.50 -0.68
N ALA A 97 12.83 -2.43 -1.11
CA ALA A 97 12.49 -2.09 -2.49
C ALA A 97 12.94 -0.67 -2.87
N ALA A 98 12.80 0.31 -1.97
CA ALA A 98 13.30 1.67 -2.18
C ALA A 98 14.84 1.71 -2.27
N ALA A 99 15.53 1.01 -1.38
CA ALA A 99 16.99 0.89 -1.41
C ALA A 99 17.48 0.22 -2.72
N TRP A 100 16.77 -0.81 -3.18
CA TRP A 100 17.07 -1.47 -4.44
C TRP A 100 16.90 -0.52 -5.65
N LEU A 101 15.86 0.33 -5.67
CA LEU A 101 15.72 1.39 -6.68
C LEU A 101 16.86 2.41 -6.60
N ALA A 102 17.31 2.77 -5.41
CA ALA A 102 18.43 3.70 -5.21
C ALA A 102 19.73 3.16 -5.84
N THR A 103 19.99 1.84 -5.78
CA THR A 103 21.17 1.22 -6.45
C THR A 103 21.08 1.31 -7.98
N ARG A 104 19.91 1.64 -8.52
CA ARG A 104 19.67 1.83 -9.98
C ARG A 104 19.62 3.30 -10.39
N GLY A 105 20.05 4.21 -9.51
CA GLY A 105 20.10 5.65 -9.78
C GLY A 105 18.82 6.41 -9.41
N PHE A 106 17.89 5.80 -8.66
CA PHE A 106 16.64 6.44 -8.26
C PHE A 106 16.50 6.49 -6.71
N PRO A 107 17.30 7.34 -6.01
CA PRO A 107 17.33 7.36 -4.54
C PRO A 107 16.07 7.97 -3.91
N HIS A 108 15.31 8.78 -4.65
CA HIS A 108 14.12 9.49 -4.17
C HIS A 108 12.92 9.24 -5.10
N PRO A 109 12.32 8.05 -5.08
CA PRO A 109 11.14 7.79 -5.92
C PRO A 109 9.92 8.52 -5.37
N VAL A 110 9.00 8.89 -6.26
CA VAL A 110 7.60 9.17 -5.90
C VAL A 110 7.01 7.89 -5.30
N VAL A 111 6.20 8.01 -4.27
CA VAL A 111 5.54 6.86 -3.64
C VAL A 111 4.05 6.90 -3.94
N ILE A 112 3.51 5.78 -4.41
CA ILE A 112 2.06 5.60 -4.63
C ILE A 112 1.62 4.33 -3.90
N GLY A 113 0.60 4.42 -3.07
CA GLY A 113 0.08 3.27 -2.33
C GLY A 113 -1.43 3.14 -2.38
N HIS A 114 -1.93 1.92 -2.54
CA HIS A 114 -3.34 1.60 -2.52
C HIS A 114 -3.75 0.91 -1.23
N SER A 115 -4.84 1.34 -0.60
CA SER A 115 -5.44 0.68 0.56
C SER A 115 -4.45 0.52 1.73
N ASN A 116 -4.16 -0.71 2.16
CA ASN A 116 -3.10 -1.04 3.12
C ASN A 116 -1.73 -0.53 2.64
N GLY A 117 -1.44 -0.63 1.33
CA GLY A 117 -0.24 -0.05 0.75
C GLY A 117 -0.19 1.47 0.87
N GLY A 118 -1.34 2.16 0.85
CA GLY A 118 -1.44 3.59 1.11
C GLY A 118 -1.08 3.94 2.56
N MET A 119 -1.59 3.19 3.53
CA MET A 119 -1.21 3.33 4.93
C MET A 119 0.30 3.14 5.13
N LEU A 120 0.87 2.10 4.53
CA LEU A 120 2.30 1.84 4.58
C LEU A 120 3.12 2.89 3.82
N ALA A 121 2.55 3.52 2.78
CA ALA A 121 3.19 4.62 2.05
C ALA A 121 3.32 5.88 2.92
N VAL A 122 2.31 6.20 3.74
CA VAL A 122 2.40 7.28 4.72
C VAL A 122 3.55 7.04 5.70
N GLN A 123 3.66 5.82 6.28
CA GLN A 123 4.77 5.47 7.15
C GLN A 123 6.12 5.58 6.42
N HIS A 124 6.19 5.07 5.19
CA HIS A 124 7.43 5.12 4.39
C HIS A 124 7.90 6.56 4.15
N VAL A 125 7.00 7.47 3.78
CA VAL A 125 7.33 8.88 3.51
C VAL A 125 7.76 9.61 4.77
N VAL A 126 7.17 9.31 5.92
CA VAL A 126 7.61 9.83 7.21
C VAL A 126 9.05 9.42 7.53
N ASP A 127 9.41 8.18 7.21
CA ASP A 127 10.77 7.65 7.42
C ASP A 127 11.76 8.11 6.31
N HIS A 128 11.26 8.57 5.15
CA HIS A 128 12.03 9.03 4.00
C HIS A 128 11.59 10.43 3.56
N PRO A 129 11.95 11.49 4.33
CA PRO A 129 11.46 12.85 4.07
C PRO A 129 11.95 13.47 2.76
N GLY A 130 12.90 12.85 2.08
CA GLY A 130 13.34 13.21 0.73
C GLY A 130 12.42 12.71 -0.41
N THR A 131 11.29 12.06 -0.08
CA THR A 131 10.29 11.64 -1.07
C THR A 131 9.67 12.87 -1.75
N PRO A 132 9.71 12.97 -3.10
CA PRO A 132 9.30 14.17 -3.81
C PRO A 132 7.78 14.39 -3.85
N ALA A 133 7.00 13.32 -3.81
CA ALA A 133 5.54 13.36 -3.80
C ALA A 133 4.93 12.02 -3.34
N LEU A 134 3.72 12.07 -2.80
CA LEU A 134 2.95 10.91 -2.33
C LEU A 134 1.58 10.89 -2.98
N ALA A 135 1.18 9.75 -3.56
CA ALA A 135 -0.21 9.55 -3.97
C ALA A 135 -0.85 8.40 -3.17
N LEU A 136 -1.96 8.70 -2.52
CA LEU A 136 -2.74 7.78 -1.71
C LEU A 136 -4.01 7.40 -2.46
N LEU A 137 -4.15 6.13 -2.76
CA LEU A 137 -5.30 5.57 -3.47
C LEU A 137 -6.13 4.79 -2.45
N SER A 138 -7.26 5.33 -2.02
CA SER A 138 -8.11 4.74 -0.98
C SER A 138 -7.28 4.23 0.20
N ALA A 139 -6.37 5.07 0.69
CA ALA A 139 -5.46 4.67 1.78
C ALA A 139 -6.27 4.36 3.04
N HIS A 140 -6.00 3.21 3.63
CA HIS A 140 -6.67 2.78 4.84
C HIS A 140 -6.24 3.64 6.02
N ARG A 141 -7.18 4.01 6.90
CA ARG A 141 -6.92 4.88 8.07
C ARG A 141 -5.77 4.37 8.96
N GLY A 142 -5.68 3.05 9.12
CA GLY A 142 -4.71 2.46 10.05
C GLY A 142 -5.01 2.76 11.51
N GLY A 143 -4.05 2.47 12.39
CA GLY A 143 -4.19 2.71 13.82
C GLY A 143 -5.24 1.83 14.50
N LYS A 144 -5.47 2.08 15.79
CA LYS A 144 -6.37 1.28 16.63
C LYS A 144 -7.85 1.39 16.23
N GLU A 145 -8.26 2.51 15.64
CA GLU A 145 -9.65 2.75 15.23
C GLU A 145 -10.02 1.97 13.96
N SER A 146 -9.05 1.60 13.17
CA SER A 146 -9.24 0.96 11.88
C SER A 146 -9.95 -0.38 11.95
N VAL A 147 -9.60 -1.19 12.96
CA VAL A 147 -10.18 -2.54 13.12
C VAL A 147 -11.65 -2.46 13.52
N PRO A 148 -12.07 -1.71 14.55
CA PRO A 148 -13.49 -1.54 14.87
C PRO A 148 -14.31 -0.97 13.70
N LEU A 149 -13.77 0.02 12.97
CA LEU A 149 -14.43 0.58 11.78
C LEU A 149 -14.64 -0.47 10.70
N SER A 150 -13.62 -1.28 10.39
CA SER A 150 -13.74 -2.37 9.42
C SER A 150 -14.75 -3.43 9.86
N CYS A 151 -14.77 -3.78 11.15
CA CYS A 151 -15.74 -4.72 11.69
C CYS A 151 -17.19 -4.21 11.60
N LYS A 152 -17.39 -2.91 11.83
CA LYS A 152 -18.70 -2.25 11.69
C LYS A 152 -19.25 -2.33 10.26
N GLU A 153 -18.37 -2.32 9.28
CA GLU A 153 -18.72 -2.52 7.85
C GLU A 153 -18.85 -4.02 7.49
N GLY A 154 -18.86 -4.93 8.46
CA GLY A 154 -18.94 -6.36 8.22
C GLY A 154 -17.64 -6.98 7.69
N LEU A 155 -16.53 -6.26 7.77
CA LEU A 155 -15.22 -6.69 7.31
C LEU A 155 -14.37 -7.24 8.47
N PHE A 156 -13.21 -7.80 8.16
CA PHE A 156 -12.25 -8.35 9.12
C PHE A 156 -12.89 -9.41 10.04
N ALA A 157 -13.01 -9.16 11.33
CA ALA A 157 -13.64 -10.06 12.29
C ALA A 157 -15.17 -9.89 12.37
N ALA A 158 -15.74 -8.93 11.63
CA ALA A 158 -17.17 -8.59 11.65
C ALA A 158 -17.67 -8.41 13.10
N ASP A 159 -18.74 -9.11 13.49
CA ASP A 159 -19.33 -9.06 14.83
C ASP A 159 -18.59 -9.93 15.87
N ARG A 160 -17.50 -10.62 15.50
CA ARG A 160 -16.75 -11.57 16.34
C ARG A 160 -15.37 -11.06 16.78
N LEU A 161 -15.16 -9.73 16.79
CA LEU A 161 -13.83 -9.15 17.07
C LEU A 161 -13.27 -9.57 18.45
N GLU A 162 -14.09 -9.54 19.50
CA GLU A 162 -13.66 -9.89 20.85
C GLU A 162 -13.29 -11.39 20.95
N GLU A 163 -14.14 -12.26 20.41
CA GLU A 163 -13.91 -13.71 20.38
C GLU A 163 -12.61 -14.04 19.63
N MET A 164 -12.43 -13.49 18.43
CA MET A 164 -11.25 -13.74 17.61
C MET A 164 -9.98 -13.17 18.24
N THR A 165 -10.07 -12.03 18.90
CA THR A 165 -8.96 -11.45 19.65
C THR A 165 -8.53 -12.38 20.81
N ALA A 166 -9.50 -12.90 21.58
CA ALA A 166 -9.22 -13.85 22.65
C ALA A 166 -8.58 -15.15 22.11
N GLN A 167 -9.11 -15.68 21.00
CA GLN A 167 -8.56 -16.86 20.33
C GLN A 167 -7.11 -16.61 19.86
N ALA A 168 -6.84 -15.51 19.18
CA ALA A 168 -5.51 -15.16 18.69
C ALA A 168 -4.50 -15.08 19.84
N HIS A 169 -4.84 -14.37 20.91
CA HIS A 169 -3.98 -14.29 22.09
C HIS A 169 -3.73 -15.64 22.76
N ALA A 170 -4.74 -16.52 22.81
CA ALA A 170 -4.58 -17.85 23.38
C ALA A 170 -3.60 -18.69 22.54
N LEU A 171 -3.71 -18.65 21.21
CA LEU A 171 -2.81 -19.35 20.31
C LEU A 171 -1.36 -18.81 20.40
N VAL A 172 -1.18 -17.49 20.42
CA VAL A 172 0.15 -16.88 20.58
C VAL A 172 0.79 -17.29 21.91
N ARG A 173 0.05 -17.21 23.04
CA ARG A 173 0.56 -17.67 24.34
C ARG A 173 0.92 -19.16 24.39
N ALA A 174 0.25 -19.99 23.58
CA ALA A 174 0.53 -21.42 23.47
C ALA A 174 1.70 -21.73 22.50
N GLY A 175 2.40 -20.72 21.95
CA GLY A 175 3.46 -20.90 20.94
C GLY A 175 2.95 -21.30 19.56
N ARG A 176 1.65 -21.13 19.30
CA ARG A 176 0.95 -21.48 18.05
C ARG A 176 0.60 -20.24 17.21
N GLY A 177 1.43 -19.19 17.28
CA GLY A 177 1.17 -17.90 16.61
C GLY A 177 0.97 -18.01 15.09
N LYS A 178 1.61 -18.98 14.43
CA LYS A 178 1.45 -19.23 12.99
C LYS A 178 0.20 -20.02 12.60
N GLU A 179 -0.60 -20.44 13.56
CA GLU A 179 -1.85 -21.15 13.26
C GLU A 179 -2.87 -20.23 12.62
N LEU A 180 -3.50 -20.72 11.55
CA LEU A 180 -4.43 -19.95 10.76
C LEU A 180 -5.82 -19.93 11.37
N MET A 181 -6.42 -18.75 11.45
CA MET A 181 -7.77 -18.49 11.87
C MET A 181 -8.59 -18.02 10.67
N LEU A 182 -9.81 -18.54 10.50
CA LEU A 182 -10.73 -18.10 9.45
C LEU A 182 -11.34 -16.74 9.83
N MET A 183 -11.24 -15.77 8.90
CA MET A 183 -11.79 -14.43 9.09
C MET A 183 -13.23 -14.35 8.55
N PRO A 184 -14.25 -14.12 9.41
CA PRO A 184 -15.64 -14.16 8.98
C PRO A 184 -16.02 -13.03 8.03
N GLY A 185 -15.44 -11.83 8.20
CA GLY A 185 -15.78 -10.67 7.40
C GLY A 185 -15.12 -10.60 6.02
N TRP A 186 -13.96 -11.25 5.84
CA TRP A 186 -13.20 -11.18 4.58
C TRP A 186 -13.08 -12.52 3.83
N TRP A 187 -13.62 -13.57 4.38
CA TRP A 187 -13.57 -14.89 3.75
C TRP A 187 -12.15 -15.38 3.41
N TYR A 188 -11.17 -15.03 4.23
CA TYR A 188 -9.81 -15.52 4.13
C TYR A 188 -9.25 -15.89 5.50
N VAL A 189 -8.05 -16.43 5.53
CA VAL A 189 -7.36 -16.86 6.75
C VAL A 189 -6.30 -15.85 7.16
N ILE A 190 -6.01 -15.79 8.46
CA ILE A 190 -4.91 -15.01 9.04
C ILE A 190 -4.27 -15.81 10.17
N SER A 191 -2.97 -15.73 10.34
CA SER A 191 -2.31 -16.34 11.49
C SER A 191 -2.64 -15.59 12.78
N ALA A 192 -2.62 -16.28 13.90
CA ALA A 192 -2.91 -15.67 15.19
C ALA A 192 -1.95 -14.51 15.52
N GLU A 193 -0.65 -14.65 15.20
CA GLU A 193 0.33 -13.57 15.40
C GLU A 193 0.06 -12.38 14.48
N SER A 194 -0.28 -12.60 13.21
CA SER A 194 -0.64 -11.52 12.28
C SER A 194 -1.94 -10.82 12.66
N PHE A 195 -2.90 -11.55 13.24
CA PHE A 195 -4.10 -10.95 13.79
C PHE A 195 -3.77 -10.00 14.95
N VAL A 196 -2.97 -10.47 15.93
CA VAL A 196 -2.53 -9.65 17.06
C VAL A 196 -1.74 -8.43 16.58
N ASP A 197 -0.80 -8.63 15.65
CA ASP A 197 -0.03 -7.53 15.04
C ASP A 197 -0.97 -6.50 14.41
N ARG A 198 -1.93 -6.93 13.61
CA ARG A 198 -2.87 -6.03 12.93
C ARG A 198 -3.72 -5.20 13.88
N VAL A 199 -4.17 -5.74 15.00
CA VAL A 199 -4.98 -4.99 15.97
C VAL A 199 -4.15 -4.08 16.87
N THR A 200 -2.81 -4.22 16.88
CA THR A 200 -1.94 -3.50 17.82
C THR A 200 -0.91 -2.57 17.18
N THR A 201 -0.40 -2.88 16.00
CA THR A 201 0.83 -2.26 15.46
C THR A 201 0.65 -1.48 14.16
N MET A 202 -0.55 -1.51 13.54
CA MET A 202 -0.76 -0.78 12.28
C MET A 202 -0.42 0.71 12.43
N PRO A 203 0.33 1.31 11.46
CA PRO A 203 0.56 2.74 11.43
C PRO A 203 -0.76 3.52 11.46
N ASP A 204 -0.81 4.58 12.23
CA ASP A 204 -1.96 5.49 12.29
C ASP A 204 -1.72 6.63 11.31
N VAL A 205 -2.44 6.58 10.18
CA VAL A 205 -2.31 7.53 9.08
C VAL A 205 -2.61 8.96 9.53
N MET A 206 -3.59 9.14 10.42
CA MET A 206 -3.99 10.46 10.89
C MET A 206 -2.95 11.08 11.82
N SER A 207 -2.35 10.28 12.72
CA SER A 207 -1.28 10.75 13.59
C SER A 207 0.02 11.07 12.83
N LEU A 208 0.23 10.44 11.68
CA LEU A 208 1.40 10.64 10.82
C LEU A 208 1.22 11.79 9.81
N ALA A 209 0.00 12.14 9.43
CA ALA A 209 -0.29 13.17 8.43
C ALA A 209 0.45 14.51 8.65
N PRO A 210 0.56 15.08 9.88
CA PRO A 210 1.29 16.32 10.11
C PRO A 210 2.78 16.26 9.81
N ARG A 211 3.35 15.05 9.74
CA ARG A 211 4.77 14.82 9.44
C ARG A 211 5.06 14.75 7.94
N ILE A 212 4.05 14.59 7.10
CA ILE A 212 4.19 14.56 5.63
C ILE A 212 4.38 15.99 5.13
N LYS A 213 5.52 16.28 4.52
CA LYS A 213 5.88 17.63 4.04
C LYS A 213 5.88 17.74 2.50
N CYS A 214 6.03 16.63 1.80
CA CYS A 214 5.91 16.62 0.34
C CYS A 214 4.45 16.83 -0.10
N PRO A 215 4.22 17.24 -1.36
CA PRO A 215 2.88 17.28 -1.93
C PRO A 215 2.22 15.91 -1.88
N VAL A 216 0.92 15.89 -1.54
CA VAL A 216 0.10 14.69 -1.48
C VAL A 216 -1.08 14.81 -2.43
N LEU A 217 -1.39 13.72 -3.14
CA LEU A 217 -2.68 13.50 -3.77
C LEU A 217 -3.39 12.37 -3.02
N TYR A 218 -4.60 12.62 -2.54
CA TYR A 218 -5.42 11.56 -1.95
C TYR A 218 -6.65 11.32 -2.81
N ILE A 219 -6.78 10.12 -3.37
CA ILE A 219 -7.93 9.70 -4.19
C ILE A 219 -8.78 8.71 -3.38
N ARG A 220 -10.10 8.90 -3.41
CA ARG A 220 -11.08 7.97 -2.82
C ARG A 220 -12.27 7.79 -3.77
N GLY A 221 -12.85 6.59 -3.82
CA GLY A 221 -14.14 6.37 -4.46
C GLY A 221 -15.29 6.92 -3.61
N ASP A 222 -16.34 7.41 -4.25
CA ASP A 222 -17.53 7.95 -3.54
C ASP A 222 -18.36 6.87 -2.81
N LYS A 223 -18.17 5.59 -3.17
CA LYS A 223 -18.82 4.45 -2.50
C LYS A 223 -18.08 3.96 -1.25
N GLU A 224 -16.94 4.54 -0.94
CA GLU A 224 -16.12 4.12 0.20
C GLU A 224 -16.45 4.95 1.46
N PRO A 225 -16.58 4.31 2.64
CA PRO A 225 -16.81 5.03 3.88
C PRO A 225 -15.67 6.00 4.20
N PRO A 226 -15.92 7.33 4.35
CA PRO A 226 -14.87 8.29 4.68
C PRO A 226 -14.14 8.00 6.00
N ALA A 227 -14.82 7.37 6.97
CA ALA A 227 -14.20 6.99 8.23
C ALA A 227 -13.05 5.97 8.06
N ASN A 228 -13.17 5.06 7.08
CA ASN A 228 -12.16 4.03 6.79
C ASN A 228 -11.06 4.57 5.85
N TYR A 229 -11.43 5.51 4.96
CA TYR A 229 -10.57 6.09 3.91
C TYR A 229 -10.64 7.62 3.98
N PRO A 230 -9.97 8.25 4.97
CA PRO A 230 -10.22 9.62 5.43
C PRO A 230 -9.53 10.70 4.58
N ALA A 231 -9.83 10.81 3.29
CA ALA A 231 -9.13 11.70 2.37
C ALA A 231 -9.22 13.18 2.79
N GLU A 232 -10.42 13.65 3.10
CA GLU A 232 -10.67 15.03 3.49
C GLU A 232 -10.07 15.34 4.88
N GLU A 233 -10.23 14.42 5.83
CA GLU A 233 -9.66 14.56 7.17
C GLU A 233 -8.12 14.53 7.11
N PHE A 234 -7.53 13.67 6.26
CA PHE A 234 -6.09 13.65 6.04
C PHE A 234 -5.57 14.97 5.49
N ARG A 235 -6.25 15.54 4.49
CA ARG A 235 -5.90 16.86 3.94
C ARG A 235 -5.86 17.93 5.02
N ASP A 236 -6.85 17.94 5.91
CA ASP A 236 -6.98 18.96 6.95
C ASP A 236 -5.89 18.83 8.04
N HIS A 237 -5.23 17.68 8.13
CA HIS A 237 -4.13 17.41 9.08
C HIS A 237 -2.75 17.33 8.41
N ALA A 238 -2.67 17.27 7.08
CA ALA A 238 -1.40 17.12 6.37
C ALA A 238 -0.44 18.26 6.67
N GLY A 239 0.83 17.92 6.88
CA GLY A 239 1.88 18.92 7.17
C GLY A 239 2.37 19.70 5.94
N GLY A 240 1.98 19.26 4.73
CA GLY A 240 2.22 19.89 3.43
C GLY A 240 0.95 20.01 2.61
N ARG A 241 1.08 20.46 1.35
CA ARG A 241 -0.07 20.54 0.43
C ARG A 241 -0.66 19.15 0.21
N CYS A 242 -1.99 19.04 0.34
CA CYS A 242 -2.74 17.83 0.02
C CYS A 242 -3.94 18.17 -0.87
N ASP A 243 -3.94 17.61 -2.07
CA ASP A 243 -5.05 17.66 -3.01
C ASP A 243 -5.92 16.40 -2.83
N VAL A 244 -7.25 16.57 -2.79
CA VAL A 244 -8.19 15.45 -2.65
C VAL A 244 -9.03 15.34 -3.91
N GLU A 245 -9.19 14.10 -4.39
CA GLU A 245 -10.04 13.78 -5.54
C GLU A 245 -11.00 12.66 -5.19
N ILE A 246 -12.30 12.90 -5.33
CA ILE A 246 -13.35 11.90 -5.10
C ILE A 246 -13.88 11.42 -6.44
N ILE A 247 -13.65 10.14 -6.76
CA ILE A 247 -14.07 9.55 -8.03
C ILE A 247 -15.52 9.09 -7.93
N ALA A 248 -16.38 9.63 -8.80
CA ALA A 248 -17.79 9.32 -8.83
C ALA A 248 -18.08 7.89 -9.31
N ASN A 249 -19.08 7.24 -8.71
CA ASN A 249 -19.53 5.87 -9.00
C ASN A 249 -18.37 4.84 -8.89
N CYS A 250 -17.50 5.01 -7.91
CA CYS A 250 -16.26 4.28 -7.78
C CYS A 250 -16.22 3.49 -6.47
N ASP A 251 -15.82 2.23 -6.57
CA ASP A 251 -15.56 1.35 -5.43
C ASP A 251 -14.07 1.38 -5.01
N HIS A 252 -13.75 0.66 -3.95
CA HIS A 252 -12.39 0.53 -3.39
C HIS A 252 -11.34 0.00 -4.39
N PHE A 253 -11.75 -0.77 -5.39
CA PHE A 253 -10.85 -1.40 -6.36
C PHE A 253 -10.76 -0.62 -7.68
N TYR A 254 -11.48 0.50 -7.80
CA TYR A 254 -11.54 1.35 -9.00
C TYR A 254 -12.05 0.62 -10.24
N ARG A 255 -12.88 -0.41 -10.08
CA ARG A 255 -13.39 -1.22 -11.21
C ARG A 255 -14.15 -0.36 -12.20
N GLY A 256 -13.70 -0.38 -13.47
CA GLY A 256 -14.25 0.46 -14.54
C GLY A 256 -13.95 1.95 -14.39
N ARG A 257 -13.05 2.33 -13.49
CA ARG A 257 -12.55 3.70 -13.27
C ARG A 257 -11.02 3.81 -13.35
N GLU A 258 -10.34 2.73 -13.70
CA GLU A 258 -8.87 2.63 -13.72
C GLU A 258 -8.25 3.73 -14.56
N SER A 259 -8.79 3.98 -15.77
CA SER A 259 -8.31 5.05 -16.66
C SER A 259 -8.51 6.45 -16.06
N ALA A 260 -9.66 6.70 -15.41
CA ALA A 260 -9.93 7.99 -14.77
C ALA A 260 -8.94 8.25 -13.62
N VAL A 261 -8.68 7.24 -12.78
CA VAL A 261 -7.70 7.34 -11.70
C VAL A 261 -6.29 7.55 -12.25
N ALA A 262 -5.90 6.82 -13.31
CA ALA A 262 -4.60 6.97 -13.95
C ALA A 262 -4.40 8.38 -14.50
N GLU A 263 -5.42 8.98 -15.15
CA GLU A 263 -5.37 10.35 -15.67
C GLU A 263 -5.27 11.40 -14.54
N VAL A 264 -5.99 11.21 -13.43
CA VAL A 264 -5.89 12.08 -12.25
C VAL A 264 -4.46 12.06 -11.71
N VAL A 265 -3.90 10.87 -11.48
CA VAL A 265 -2.52 10.71 -10.98
C VAL A 265 -1.51 11.31 -11.96
N ARG A 266 -1.62 10.99 -13.25
CA ARG A 266 -0.76 11.50 -14.30
C ARG A 266 -0.78 13.03 -14.36
N GLY A 267 -1.97 13.61 -14.43
CA GLY A 267 -2.16 15.07 -14.51
C GLY A 267 -1.65 15.79 -13.26
N TRP A 268 -1.86 15.20 -12.08
CA TRP A 268 -1.38 15.75 -10.82
C TRP A 268 0.15 15.74 -10.75
N LEU A 269 0.81 14.62 -11.06
CA LEU A 269 2.27 14.51 -11.05
C LEU A 269 2.91 15.48 -12.05
N ALA A 270 2.35 15.60 -13.26
CA ALA A 270 2.83 16.54 -14.28
C ALA A 270 2.81 17.99 -13.77
N ARG A 271 1.76 18.41 -13.06
CA ARG A 271 1.67 19.77 -12.51
C ARG A 271 2.54 19.99 -11.28
N THR A 272 2.74 18.94 -10.48
CA THR A 272 3.38 19.05 -9.15
C THR A 272 4.91 18.97 -9.24
N LEU A 273 5.44 18.16 -10.14
CA LEU A 273 6.87 17.85 -10.22
C LEU A 273 7.55 18.42 -11.46
N THR A 274 6.82 19.07 -12.37
CA THR A 274 7.46 19.84 -13.44
C THR A 274 8.02 21.13 -12.84
N PRO A 275 9.32 21.47 -13.06
CA PRO A 275 9.84 22.77 -12.64
C PRO A 275 8.98 23.89 -13.25
N ALA A 276 8.60 24.88 -12.45
CA ALA A 276 8.04 26.09 -13.00
C ALA A 276 9.07 26.70 -13.97
N SER A 277 8.69 26.79 -15.25
CA SER A 277 9.49 27.37 -16.32
C SER A 277 9.79 28.84 -16.09
#